data_1a30d67a17fc12bea2e84dc0dc802dc5
#
_entry.id   1a30d67a17fc12bea2e84dc0dc802dc5
#
_cell.length_a   1.000
_cell.length_b   1.000
_cell.length_c   1.000
_cell.angle_alpha   90.00
_cell.angle_beta   90.00
_cell.angle_gamma   90.00
#
_symmetry.space_group_name_H-M   'P 1'
#
loop_
_entity.id
_entity.type
_entity.pdbx_description
1 polymer ?
#
loop_
_entity_poly.entity_id
_entity_poly.type
_entity_poly.pdbx_seq_one_letter_code
_entity_poly.pdbx_strand_id
1 'polypeptide(L)'
;MNRGAAAEALAARFLASRGLTIVGRNYRCRGGEIDLIALERDTLVFVEVRLRSNDAFGGARASITAAKRRRLERAAGHYLARIGREPPRRFDASLLDALDSERIEWVKDV
;
A
#
# COMPACT_ATOMS: atom_id res chain seq x y z
N MET A 1 -15.26 12.03 -6.47
CA MET A 1 -14.18 11.13 -6.01
C MET A 1 -14.38 9.77 -6.65
N ASN A 2 -13.35 9.21 -7.26
CA ASN A 2 -13.45 7.88 -7.86
C ASN A 2 -13.30 6.78 -6.80
N ARG A 3 -13.59 5.52 -7.20
CA ARG A 3 -13.53 4.40 -6.26
C ARG A 3 -12.12 4.14 -5.73
N GLY A 4 -11.10 4.35 -6.57
CA GLY A 4 -9.71 4.16 -6.16
C GLY A 4 -9.31 5.14 -5.07
N ALA A 5 -9.67 6.43 -5.22
CA ALA A 5 -9.37 7.44 -4.21
C ALA A 5 -10.12 7.16 -2.90
N ALA A 6 -11.36 6.68 -3.00
CA ALA A 6 -12.15 6.33 -1.82
C ALA A 6 -11.52 5.14 -1.09
N ALA A 7 -11.06 4.13 -1.83
CA ALA A 7 -10.40 2.96 -1.24
C ALA A 7 -9.12 3.36 -0.53
N GLU A 8 -8.31 4.23 -1.14
CA GLU A 8 -7.08 4.71 -0.54
C GLU A 8 -7.34 5.50 0.74
N ALA A 9 -8.38 6.32 0.75
CA ALA A 9 -8.74 7.07 1.96
C ALA A 9 -9.16 6.15 3.10
N LEU A 10 -9.95 5.13 2.80
CA LEU A 10 -10.36 4.14 3.79
C LEU A 10 -9.16 3.36 4.32
N ALA A 11 -8.28 2.91 3.43
CA ALA A 11 -7.08 2.18 3.84
C ALA A 11 -6.18 3.04 4.73
N ALA A 12 -6.01 4.32 4.38
CA ALA A 12 -5.20 5.23 5.18
C ALA A 12 -5.76 5.37 6.59
N ARG A 13 -7.07 5.58 6.72
CA ARG A 13 -7.70 5.68 8.04
C ARG A 13 -7.59 4.39 8.83
N PHE A 14 -7.78 3.26 8.16
CA PHE A 14 -7.66 1.96 8.81
C PHE A 14 -6.25 1.75 9.36
N LEU A 15 -5.22 2.00 8.55
CA LEU A 15 -3.84 1.83 8.99
C LEU A 15 -3.49 2.78 10.12
N ALA A 16 -3.96 4.04 10.03
CA ALA A 16 -3.75 5.00 11.11
C ALA A 16 -4.38 4.52 12.42
N SER A 17 -5.55 3.89 12.35
CA SER A 17 -6.21 3.35 13.54
C SER A 17 -5.44 2.17 14.14
N ARG A 18 -4.54 1.56 13.35
CA ARG A 18 -3.70 0.44 13.80
C ARG A 18 -2.29 0.90 14.22
N GLY A 19 -2.09 2.19 14.34
CA GLY A 19 -0.84 2.72 14.87
C GLY A 19 0.18 3.15 13.84
N LEU A 20 -0.17 3.10 12.54
CA LEU A 20 0.73 3.59 11.51
C LEU A 20 0.51 5.07 11.28
N THR A 21 1.58 5.79 10.94
CA THR A 21 1.50 7.19 10.55
C THR A 21 1.59 7.26 9.02
N ILE A 22 0.60 7.85 8.37
CA ILE A 22 0.63 8.01 6.92
C ILE A 22 1.54 9.20 6.60
N VAL A 23 2.63 8.94 5.89
CA VAL A 23 3.62 9.96 5.56
C VAL A 23 3.62 10.34 4.06
N GLY A 24 2.92 9.57 3.23
CA GLY A 24 2.81 9.89 1.82
C GLY A 24 1.65 9.17 1.17
N ARG A 25 1.15 9.76 0.08
CA ARG A 25 0.05 9.18 -0.71
C ARG A 25 0.35 9.38 -2.18
N ASN A 26 -0.01 8.39 -2.98
CA ASN A 26 0.10 8.47 -4.44
C ASN A 26 1.49 8.91 -4.90
N TYR A 27 2.51 8.26 -4.36
CA TYR A 27 3.87 8.55 -4.74
C TYR A 27 4.15 7.90 -6.10
N ARG A 28 4.57 8.71 -7.06
CA ARG A 28 4.80 8.25 -8.43
C ARG A 28 6.18 8.62 -8.90
N CYS A 29 6.77 7.73 -9.68
CA CYS A 29 8.00 7.98 -10.40
C CYS A 29 7.91 7.27 -11.74
N ARG A 30 8.92 7.43 -12.57
CA ARG A 30 8.95 6.74 -13.86
C ARG A 30 9.01 5.22 -13.63
N GLY A 31 7.98 4.53 -14.09
CA GLY A 31 7.89 3.08 -14.00
C GLY A 31 7.44 2.53 -12.66
N GLY A 32 6.96 3.39 -11.75
CA GLY A 32 6.50 2.90 -10.46
C GLY A 32 5.52 3.82 -9.76
N GLU A 33 4.76 3.25 -8.83
CA GLU A 33 3.86 4.02 -7.97
C GLU A 33 3.61 3.28 -6.67
N ILE A 34 3.31 4.03 -5.62
CA ILE A 34 2.94 3.52 -4.31
C ILE A 34 1.69 4.26 -3.87
N ASP A 35 0.66 3.51 -3.49
CA ASP A 35 -0.61 4.13 -3.08
C ASP A 35 -0.49 4.86 -1.75
N LEU A 36 0.13 4.22 -0.77
CA LEU A 36 0.35 4.84 0.54
C LEU A 36 1.76 4.52 1.03
N ILE A 37 2.36 5.49 1.71
CA ILE A 37 3.60 5.29 2.43
C ILE A 37 3.30 5.58 3.89
N ALA A 38 3.63 4.64 4.76
CA ALA A 38 3.33 4.74 6.17
C ALA A 38 4.57 4.45 7.00
N LEU A 39 4.52 4.83 8.25
CA LEU A 39 5.59 4.57 9.20
C LEU A 39 4.99 3.82 10.38
N GLU A 40 5.53 2.65 10.66
CA GLU A 40 5.20 1.87 11.85
C GLU A 40 6.45 1.81 12.72
N ARG A 41 6.46 2.60 13.78
CA ARG A 41 7.68 2.84 14.57
C ARG A 41 8.76 3.40 13.66
N ASP A 42 9.87 2.70 13.46
CA ASP A 42 10.95 3.13 12.58
C ASP A 42 10.95 2.42 11.22
N THR A 43 9.95 1.58 10.95
CA THR A 43 9.85 0.83 9.69
C THR A 43 8.98 1.58 8.69
N LEU A 44 9.52 1.83 7.50
CA LEU A 44 8.73 2.34 6.38
C LEU A 44 7.92 1.21 5.77
N VAL A 45 6.63 1.47 5.56
CA VAL A 45 5.70 0.50 5.00
C VAL A 45 5.15 1.06 3.70
N PHE A 46 5.46 0.40 2.58
CA PHE A 46 4.95 0.78 1.27
C PHE A 46 3.73 -0.07 0.99
N VAL A 47 2.58 0.57 0.79
CA VAL A 47 1.30 -0.11 0.78
C VAL A 47 0.64 -0.02 -0.60
N GLU A 48 0.28 -1.17 -1.15
CA GLU A 48 -0.59 -1.29 -2.31
C GLU A 48 -2.03 -1.40 -1.82
N VAL A 49 -2.92 -0.55 -2.32
CA VAL A 49 -4.34 -0.59 -1.98
C VAL A 49 -5.11 -1.18 -3.13
N ARG A 50 -5.89 -2.22 -2.86
CA ARG A 50 -6.69 -2.92 -3.87
C ARG A 50 -8.14 -3.00 -3.46
N LEU A 51 -9.02 -2.54 -4.34
CA LEU A 51 -10.46 -2.74 -4.19
C LEU A 51 -10.82 -3.95 -5.07
N ARG A 52 -11.20 -5.04 -4.43
CA ARG A 52 -11.58 -6.27 -5.14
C ARG A 52 -13.07 -6.25 -5.43
N SER A 53 -13.46 -6.71 -6.61
CA SER A 53 -14.88 -6.80 -6.97
C SER A 53 -15.46 -8.18 -6.65
N ASN A 54 -14.61 -9.18 -6.44
CA ASN A 54 -15.01 -10.54 -6.10
C ASN A 54 -13.81 -11.25 -5.49
N ASP A 55 -14.01 -12.49 -5.05
CA ASP A 55 -12.93 -13.30 -4.51
C ASP A 55 -11.92 -13.60 -5.62
N ALA A 56 -10.72 -13.09 -5.46
CA ALA A 56 -9.66 -13.32 -6.42
C ALA A 56 -9.11 -14.74 -6.28
N PHE A 57 -8.74 -15.34 -7.40
CA PHE A 57 -8.06 -16.61 -7.41
C PHE A 57 -6.72 -16.48 -6.68
N GLY A 58 -6.40 -17.45 -5.84
CA GLY A 58 -5.13 -17.47 -5.13
C GLY A 58 -5.08 -16.64 -3.86
N GLY A 59 -6.17 -15.97 -3.50
CA GLY A 59 -6.28 -15.24 -2.26
C GLY A 59 -5.56 -13.90 -2.27
N ALA A 60 -5.32 -13.35 -1.08
CA ALA A 60 -4.83 -11.99 -0.89
C ALA A 60 -3.47 -11.74 -1.55
N ARG A 61 -2.52 -12.67 -1.35
CA ARG A 61 -1.16 -12.48 -1.90
C ARG A 61 -1.15 -12.50 -3.41
N ALA A 62 -2.05 -13.25 -4.05
CA ALA A 62 -2.15 -13.29 -5.50
C ALA A 62 -2.66 -11.98 -6.10
N SER A 63 -3.24 -11.10 -5.29
CA SER A 63 -3.66 -9.78 -5.74
C SER A 63 -2.47 -8.90 -6.11
N ILE A 64 -1.28 -9.19 -5.60
CA ILE A 64 -0.07 -8.45 -5.90
C ILE A 64 0.74 -9.25 -6.92
N THR A 65 0.57 -8.91 -8.18
CA THR A 65 1.27 -9.59 -9.27
C THR A 65 2.76 -9.23 -9.27
N ALA A 66 3.56 -10.03 -9.97
CA ALA A 66 4.98 -9.74 -10.12
C ALA A 66 5.21 -8.36 -10.76
N ALA A 67 4.38 -7.98 -11.72
CA ALA A 67 4.48 -6.68 -12.36
C ALA A 67 4.20 -5.54 -11.37
N LYS A 68 3.17 -5.69 -10.53
CA LYS A 68 2.86 -4.69 -9.50
C LYS A 68 3.96 -4.60 -8.46
N ARG A 69 4.52 -5.74 -8.05
CA ARG A 69 5.61 -5.74 -7.10
C ARG A 69 6.83 -4.99 -7.67
N ARG A 70 7.16 -5.21 -8.94
CA ARG A 70 8.27 -4.48 -9.56
C ARG A 70 8.04 -2.98 -9.57
N ARG A 71 6.79 -2.56 -9.82
CA ARG A 71 6.43 -1.13 -9.81
C ARG A 71 6.53 -0.53 -8.41
N LEU A 72 6.10 -1.29 -7.39
CA LEU A 72 6.24 -0.88 -5.99
C LEU A 72 7.71 -0.76 -5.61
N GLU A 73 8.52 -1.77 -5.95
CA GLU A 73 9.94 -1.77 -5.60
C GLU A 73 10.68 -0.62 -6.27
N ARG A 74 10.33 -0.33 -7.53
CA ARG A 74 10.95 0.79 -8.24
C ARG A 74 10.62 2.12 -7.57
N ALA A 75 9.36 2.33 -7.22
CA ALA A 75 8.96 3.57 -6.56
C ALA A 75 9.55 3.67 -5.15
N ALA A 76 9.65 2.56 -4.43
CA ALA A 76 10.27 2.53 -3.12
C ALA A 76 11.74 2.92 -3.19
N GLY A 77 12.48 2.38 -4.16
CA GLY A 77 13.88 2.76 -4.37
C GLY A 77 14.04 4.23 -4.68
N HIS A 78 13.15 4.77 -5.52
CA HIS A 78 13.16 6.20 -5.85
C HIS A 78 12.90 7.05 -4.60
N TYR A 79 11.92 6.65 -3.79
CA TYR A 79 11.59 7.36 -2.55
C TYR A 79 12.76 7.34 -1.57
N LEU A 80 13.38 6.17 -1.37
CA LEU A 80 14.50 6.02 -0.45
C LEU A 80 15.70 6.88 -0.89
N ALA A 81 15.99 6.90 -2.19
CA ALA A 81 17.06 7.75 -2.72
C ALA A 81 16.75 9.23 -2.45
N ARG A 82 15.49 9.62 -2.57
CA ARG A 82 15.06 10.99 -2.35
C ARG A 82 15.19 11.43 -0.90
N ILE A 83 14.86 10.56 0.05
CA ILE A 83 14.99 10.89 1.48
C ILE A 83 16.43 10.71 1.97
N GLY A 84 17.30 10.03 1.22
CA GLY A 84 18.69 9.86 1.56
C GLY A 84 18.96 8.98 2.77
N ARG A 85 18.06 8.07 3.08
CA ARG A 85 18.17 7.15 4.21
C ARG A 85 17.71 5.76 3.80
N GLU A 86 18.16 4.75 4.55
CA GLU A 86 17.76 3.37 4.32
C GLU A 86 17.20 2.76 5.60
N PRO A 87 16.02 3.19 6.05
CA PRO A 87 15.39 2.60 7.23
C PRO A 87 14.91 1.18 6.95
N PRO A 88 14.58 0.43 7.99
CA PRO A 88 13.87 -0.83 7.80
C PRO A 88 12.60 -0.58 7.01
N ARG A 89 12.24 -1.52 6.13
CA ARG A 89 11.08 -1.34 5.25
C ARG A 89 10.45 -2.67 4.90
N ARG A 90 9.17 -2.60 4.56
CA ARG A 90 8.44 -3.76 4.05
C ARG A 90 7.35 -3.30 3.10
N PHE A 91 6.80 -4.25 2.35
CA PHE A 91 5.70 -4.01 1.43
C PHE A 91 4.46 -4.71 1.97
N ASP A 92 3.37 -3.95 2.14
CA ASP A 92 2.10 -4.48 2.63
C ASP A 92 1.02 -4.25 1.58
N ALA A 93 -0.09 -4.95 1.72
CA ALA A 93 -1.28 -4.74 0.90
C ALA A 93 -2.48 -4.49 1.79
N SER A 94 -3.34 -3.57 1.36
CA SER A 94 -4.66 -3.35 1.96
C SER A 94 -5.69 -3.74 0.92
N LEU A 95 -6.47 -4.77 1.21
CA LEU A 95 -7.43 -5.35 0.28
C LEU A 95 -8.84 -5.06 0.79
N LEU A 96 -9.64 -4.39 -0.05
CA LEU A 96 -11.01 -4.02 0.27
C LEU A 96 -11.96 -4.77 -0.65
N ASP A 97 -12.97 -5.43 -0.08
CA ASP A 97 -14.04 -6.04 -0.86
C ASP A 97 -15.13 -5.03 -1.19
N ALA A 98 -15.26 -4.01 -0.36
CA ALA A 98 -16.21 -2.92 -0.55
C ALA A 98 -15.63 -1.65 0.06
N LEU A 99 -16.27 -0.51 -0.20
CA LEU A 99 -15.84 0.77 0.38
C LEU A 99 -16.33 0.87 1.84
N ASP A 100 -15.87 -0.07 2.66
CA ASP A 100 -16.27 -0.22 4.05
C ASP A 100 -15.03 -0.59 4.86
N SER A 101 -14.74 0.19 5.88
CA SER A 101 -13.55 -0.02 6.71
C SER A 101 -13.55 -1.34 7.46
N GLU A 102 -14.72 -1.95 7.68
CA GLU A 102 -14.80 -3.25 8.36
C GLU A 102 -14.42 -4.42 7.44
N ARG A 103 -14.25 -4.15 6.14
CA ARG A 103 -13.94 -5.17 5.15
C ARG A 103 -12.54 -4.98 4.56
N ILE A 104 -11.63 -4.49 5.37
CA ILE A 104 -10.24 -4.32 4.94
C ILE A 104 -9.42 -5.48 5.48
N GLU A 105 -8.75 -6.16 4.57
CA GLU A 105 -7.76 -7.16 4.92
C GLU A 105 -6.38 -6.54 4.76
N TRP A 106 -5.62 -6.49 5.84
CA TRP A 106 -4.27 -5.96 5.84
C TRP A 106 -3.29 -7.12 5.80
N VAL A 107 -2.57 -7.25 4.70
CA VAL A 107 -1.60 -8.32 4.50
C VAL A 107 -0.21 -7.71 4.62
N LYS A 108 0.51 -8.12 5.65
CA LYS A 108 1.86 -7.61 5.90
C LYS A 108 2.89 -8.42 5.13
N ASP A 109 3.93 -7.73 4.68
CA ASP A 109 5.12 -8.34 4.11
C ASP A 109 4.79 -9.23 2.90
N VAL A 110 4.12 -8.62 1.94
CA VAL A 110 3.74 -9.33 0.71
C VAL A 110 4.89 -9.48 -0.26
#